data_7fff813b9975bdfd290990fac6d41bbe
#
_entry.id   7fff813b9975bdfd290990fac6d41bbe
#
_cell.length_a   1.000
_cell.length_b   1.000
_cell.length_c   1.000
_cell.angle_alpha   90.00
_cell.angle_beta   90.00
_cell.angle_gamma   90.00
#
_symmetry.space_group_name_H-M   'P 1'
#
loop_
_entity.id
_entity.type
_entity.pdbx_description
1 polymer ?
#
loop_
_entity_poly.entity_id
_entity_poly.type
_entity_poly.pdbx_seq_one_letter_code
_entity_poly.pdbx_strand_id
1 'polypeptide(L)'
;MREALEDPNPRIIVFRVGGLIEIDEPFYIRYPFVTIAGQTAPGDGITIKNGGITILTHDILLQSLRVRPGAEGKSVGKDNDSIGILGPKFAGDSYNIVLDHISVSWAEDENISIYEGPSNITVSWSIISEGLNKSRHQEGEHSTGLLIGDRADKVSVHHNIFAHNEQRNPMNKNGGTLDIRNNVIYNWGNDALFFYDVFSNTFANIVGNTFIAGLSTNPDSKAVWVQVRDVNDKPSRGLPKFFIEGNSGRGDMDTDEGIVKFIAIDPDPSFIQGSTLHEKIEWAKRTYLVSKPFETPKVTTQNAASAYEKVLGQAGASKPKRDAVDTRIVSDIRTRTGRIIDSPSQVGGYPRYSGGVVPADSDHDGMSDEWEKKTGLNPSDASDGNKDLDGDGYANIEEYLHSLL
;
A
#
# COMPACT_ATOMS: atom_id res chain seq x y z
N MET A 1 -9.98 -18.13 10.35
CA MET A 1 -8.78 -17.32 10.06
C MET A 1 -7.85 -17.24 11.26
N ARG A 2 -8.27 -16.81 12.46
CA ARG A 2 -7.38 -16.71 13.66
C ARG A 2 -6.66 -18.03 13.95
N GLU A 3 -7.39 -19.14 14.00
CA GLU A 3 -6.83 -20.48 14.23
C GLU A 3 -5.79 -20.85 13.15
N ALA A 4 -6.07 -20.57 11.88
CA ALA A 4 -5.12 -20.83 10.78
C ALA A 4 -3.86 -19.95 10.86
N LEU A 5 -3.93 -18.78 11.49
CA LEU A 5 -2.77 -17.91 11.70
C LEU A 5 -1.87 -18.38 12.87
N GLU A 6 -2.41 -19.18 13.79
CA GLU A 6 -1.67 -19.76 14.91
C GLU A 6 -0.95 -21.07 14.57
N ASP A 7 -1.17 -21.64 13.38
CA ASP A 7 -0.43 -22.81 12.92
C ASP A 7 1.01 -22.39 12.57
N PRO A 8 2.05 -23.03 13.12
CA PRO A 8 3.44 -22.67 12.86
C PRO A 8 4.01 -23.22 11.54
N ASN A 9 3.29 -24.09 10.83
CA ASN A 9 3.75 -24.69 9.59
C ASN A 9 3.53 -23.77 8.38
N PRO A 10 4.30 -23.92 7.28
CA PRO A 10 3.99 -23.27 6.01
C PRO A 10 2.56 -23.58 5.54
N ARG A 11 1.82 -22.56 5.10
CA ARG A 11 0.40 -22.70 4.80
C ARG A 11 -0.15 -21.69 3.83
N ILE A 12 -1.14 -22.11 3.09
CA ILE A 12 -1.99 -21.26 2.24
C ILE A 12 -3.38 -21.21 2.89
N ILE A 13 -3.87 -20.01 3.16
CA ILE A 13 -5.21 -19.78 3.74
C ILE A 13 -6.16 -19.41 2.62
N VAL A 14 -7.10 -20.30 2.32
CA VAL A 14 -8.19 -20.11 1.37
C VAL A 14 -9.52 -19.87 2.10
N PHE A 15 -10.48 -19.25 1.43
CA PHE A 15 -11.75 -18.88 2.05
C PHE A 15 -12.91 -19.65 1.43
N ARG A 16 -13.65 -20.37 2.26
CA ARG A 16 -14.93 -21.02 1.89
C ARG A 16 -16.15 -20.15 2.25
N VAL A 17 -15.93 -18.92 2.69
CA VAL A 17 -16.97 -17.95 3.02
C VAL A 17 -16.60 -16.59 2.44
N GLY A 18 -17.60 -15.82 2.03
CA GLY A 18 -17.43 -14.43 1.66
C GLY A 18 -18.15 -13.52 2.62
N GLY A 19 -17.78 -12.24 2.66
CA GLY A 19 -18.50 -11.23 3.43
C GLY A 19 -17.64 -10.46 4.43
N LEU A 20 -18.29 -9.94 5.47
CA LEU A 20 -17.70 -9.11 6.51
C LEU A 20 -17.26 -9.98 7.70
N ILE A 21 -16.00 -9.90 8.07
CA ILE A 21 -15.44 -10.50 9.28
C ILE A 21 -15.24 -9.38 10.29
N GLU A 22 -16.12 -9.32 11.30
CA GLU A 22 -15.98 -8.39 12.41
C GLU A 22 -15.08 -9.01 13.50
N ILE A 23 -14.04 -8.28 13.89
CA ILE A 23 -13.08 -8.75 14.87
C ILE A 23 -13.03 -7.79 16.07
N ASP A 24 -12.74 -8.33 17.26
CA ASP A 24 -12.59 -7.56 18.50
C ASP A 24 -11.14 -7.16 18.76
N GLU A 25 -10.19 -7.88 18.17
CA GLU A 25 -8.75 -7.68 18.30
C GLU A 25 -8.07 -7.91 16.95
N PRO A 26 -6.97 -7.22 16.63
CA PRO A 26 -6.22 -7.42 15.39
C PRO A 26 -5.84 -8.89 15.16
N PHE A 27 -5.68 -9.25 13.90
CA PHE A 27 -5.03 -10.50 13.52
C PHE A 27 -3.51 -10.33 13.58
N TYR A 28 -2.82 -11.23 14.27
CA TYR A 28 -1.36 -11.27 14.30
C TYR A 28 -0.83 -12.42 13.47
N ILE A 29 0.12 -12.14 12.57
CA ILE A 29 0.87 -13.16 11.81
C ILE A 29 2.24 -13.27 12.46
N ARG A 30 2.45 -14.37 13.22
CA ARG A 30 3.65 -14.61 14.02
C ARG A 30 4.55 -15.71 13.44
N TYR A 31 4.02 -16.53 12.55
CA TYR A 31 4.72 -17.67 11.95
C TYR A 31 4.88 -17.43 10.46
N PRO A 32 6.06 -17.71 9.90
CA PRO A 32 6.37 -17.43 8.51
C PRO A 32 5.74 -18.39 7.49
N PHE A 33 5.99 -18.14 6.21
CA PHE A 33 5.54 -18.92 5.08
C PHE A 33 4.02 -19.02 5.01
N VAL A 34 3.37 -17.84 4.94
CA VAL A 34 1.91 -17.73 4.88
C VAL A 34 1.49 -17.01 3.62
N THR A 35 0.61 -17.65 2.84
CA THR A 35 -0.20 -16.99 1.83
C THR A 35 -1.64 -16.87 2.33
N ILE A 36 -2.21 -15.65 2.28
CA ILE A 36 -3.64 -15.42 2.53
C ILE A 36 -4.27 -15.02 1.19
N ALA A 37 -5.06 -15.94 0.63
CA ALA A 37 -5.59 -15.84 -0.72
C ALA A 37 -7.08 -15.39 -0.72
N GLY A 38 -7.32 -14.09 -0.56
CA GLY A 38 -8.68 -13.53 -0.53
C GLY A 38 -9.48 -13.72 -1.82
N GLN A 39 -8.80 -13.91 -2.98
CA GLN A 39 -9.42 -14.18 -4.26
C GLN A 39 -10.19 -15.51 -4.31
N THR A 40 -9.92 -16.43 -3.39
CA THR A 40 -10.65 -17.72 -3.28
C THR A 40 -12.02 -17.57 -2.63
N ALA A 41 -12.27 -16.45 -1.96
CA ALA A 41 -13.55 -16.23 -1.27
C ALA A 41 -14.71 -16.15 -2.25
N PRO A 42 -15.84 -16.79 -1.95
CA PRO A 42 -17.04 -16.68 -2.81
C PRO A 42 -17.71 -15.29 -2.68
N GLY A 43 -18.62 -15.00 -3.61
CA GLY A 43 -19.46 -13.81 -3.59
C GLY A 43 -18.71 -12.50 -3.76
N ASP A 44 -18.81 -11.62 -2.78
CA ASP A 44 -18.17 -10.30 -2.85
C ASP A 44 -16.75 -10.28 -2.23
N GLY A 45 -16.17 -11.45 -1.88
CA GLY A 45 -14.85 -11.54 -1.25
C GLY A 45 -14.85 -11.26 0.24
N ILE A 46 -13.68 -11.02 0.85
CA ILE A 46 -13.52 -10.83 2.30
C ILE A 46 -13.22 -9.36 2.62
N THR A 47 -13.92 -8.87 3.66
CA THR A 47 -13.62 -7.58 4.31
C THR A 47 -13.45 -7.79 5.81
N ILE A 48 -12.34 -7.32 6.38
CA ILE A 48 -12.08 -7.31 7.82
C ILE A 48 -12.47 -5.95 8.37
N LYS A 49 -13.22 -5.93 9.47
CA LYS A 49 -13.74 -4.74 10.16
C LYS A 49 -13.36 -4.75 11.65
N ASN A 50 -13.29 -3.57 12.25
CA ASN A 50 -13.04 -3.31 13.68
C ASN A 50 -11.61 -3.58 14.16
N GLY A 51 -10.72 -3.96 13.28
CA GLY A 51 -9.30 -4.14 13.56
C GLY A 51 -8.53 -4.44 12.29
N GLY A 52 -7.21 -4.49 12.41
CA GLY A 52 -6.28 -4.69 11.32
C GLY A 52 -5.58 -6.05 11.33
N ILE A 53 -4.53 -6.13 10.50
CA ILE A 53 -3.60 -7.26 10.45
C ILE A 53 -2.22 -6.74 10.86
N THR A 54 -1.57 -7.39 11.83
CA THR A 54 -0.20 -7.07 12.23
C THR A 54 0.74 -8.22 11.88
N ILE A 55 1.74 -7.95 11.05
CA ILE A 55 2.74 -8.91 10.59
C ILE A 55 4.01 -8.72 11.44
N LEU A 56 4.45 -9.79 12.08
CA LEU A 56 5.60 -9.85 12.98
C LEU A 56 6.65 -10.88 12.53
N THR A 57 6.57 -11.34 11.29
CA THR A 57 7.41 -12.41 10.73
C THR A 57 7.64 -12.20 9.23
N HIS A 58 8.20 -13.17 8.55
CA HIS A 58 8.71 -13.08 7.19
C HIS A 58 8.05 -14.07 6.22
N ASP A 59 8.34 -13.90 4.91
CA ASP A 59 7.82 -14.75 3.83
C ASP A 59 6.28 -14.81 3.84
N ILE A 60 5.67 -13.64 3.68
CA ILE A 60 4.22 -13.46 3.74
C ILE A 60 3.70 -12.91 2.41
N LEU A 61 2.61 -13.49 1.93
CA LEU A 61 1.83 -12.99 0.81
C LEU A 61 0.38 -12.76 1.23
N LEU A 62 -0.08 -11.52 1.15
CA LEU A 62 -1.49 -11.16 1.31
C LEU A 62 -2.06 -10.72 -0.04
N GLN A 63 -3.13 -11.38 -0.50
CA GLN A 63 -3.77 -11.06 -1.77
C GLN A 63 -5.28 -10.90 -1.65
N SER A 64 -5.83 -9.94 -2.39
CA SER A 64 -7.27 -9.72 -2.62
C SER A 64 -8.11 -9.64 -1.33
N LEU A 65 -7.59 -8.98 -0.30
CA LEU A 65 -8.27 -8.72 0.96
C LEU A 65 -8.64 -7.25 1.11
N ARG A 66 -9.74 -6.99 1.81
CA ARG A 66 -10.09 -5.64 2.28
C ARG A 66 -9.91 -5.58 3.77
N VAL A 67 -9.18 -4.56 4.25
CA VAL A 67 -8.99 -4.32 5.69
C VAL A 67 -9.43 -2.90 5.98
N ARG A 68 -10.53 -2.76 6.72
CA ARG A 68 -11.17 -1.49 7.03
C ARG A 68 -11.53 -1.44 8.51
N PRO A 69 -10.62 -1.04 9.39
CA PRO A 69 -10.86 -1.02 10.82
C PRO A 69 -12.06 -0.17 11.21
N GLY A 70 -12.19 1.02 10.63
CA GLY A 70 -13.18 2.00 11.06
C GLY A 70 -12.91 2.51 12.47
N ALA A 71 -13.83 3.33 12.99
CA ALA A 71 -13.71 3.96 14.30
C ALA A 71 -14.72 3.38 15.32
N GLU A 72 -15.32 2.23 15.08
CA GLU A 72 -16.37 1.65 15.93
C GLU A 72 -15.88 0.48 16.81
N GLY A 73 -14.73 -0.13 16.46
CA GLY A 73 -14.17 -1.28 17.15
C GLY A 73 -13.67 -0.99 18.57
N LYS A 74 -13.29 -2.04 19.30
CA LYS A 74 -12.69 -1.95 20.63
C LYS A 74 -11.22 -1.51 20.57
N SER A 75 -10.51 -1.81 19.49
CA SER A 75 -9.21 -1.23 19.19
C SER A 75 -9.40 0.23 18.88
N VAL A 76 -8.99 1.09 19.80
CA VAL A 76 -9.34 2.51 19.80
C VAL A 76 -8.07 3.35 19.82
N GLY A 77 -8.00 4.32 18.93
CA GLY A 77 -7.02 5.39 19.00
C GLY A 77 -5.67 5.01 18.42
N LYS A 78 -4.61 5.17 19.19
CA LYS A 78 -3.23 4.96 18.76
C LYS A 78 -3.00 3.55 18.24
N ASP A 79 -2.30 3.43 17.10
CA ASP A 79 -1.90 2.17 16.45
C ASP A 79 -3.08 1.33 15.87
N ASN A 80 -4.19 1.97 15.50
CA ASN A 80 -5.30 1.29 14.80
C ASN A 80 -5.07 1.31 13.28
N ASP A 81 -3.99 0.64 12.85
CA ASP A 81 -3.62 0.47 11.44
C ASP A 81 -4.53 -0.54 10.75
N SER A 82 -4.73 -0.37 9.42
CA SER A 82 -5.31 -1.46 8.63
C SER A 82 -4.33 -2.62 8.49
N ILE A 83 -3.06 -2.33 8.12
CA ILE A 83 -2.00 -3.35 8.11
C ILE A 83 -0.71 -2.77 8.69
N GLY A 84 -0.20 -3.39 9.76
CA GLY A 84 1.10 -3.10 10.32
C GLY A 84 2.13 -4.17 9.98
N ILE A 85 3.31 -3.78 9.50
CA ILE A 85 4.49 -4.64 9.27
C ILE A 85 5.57 -4.14 10.23
N LEU A 86 5.85 -4.88 11.29
CA LEU A 86 6.64 -4.40 12.40
C LEU A 86 7.97 -5.16 12.54
N GLY A 87 9.02 -4.42 12.79
CA GLY A 87 10.37 -4.95 12.95
C GLY A 87 10.75 -5.33 14.40
N PRO A 88 12.06 -5.53 14.65
CA PRO A 88 12.58 -6.13 15.90
C PRO A 88 12.19 -5.43 17.19
N LYS A 89 11.94 -4.12 17.17
CA LYS A 89 11.49 -3.38 18.37
C LYS A 89 10.15 -3.87 18.89
N PHE A 90 9.32 -4.45 18.03
CA PHE A 90 8.02 -5.01 18.37
C PHE A 90 8.03 -6.54 18.41
N ALA A 91 9.22 -7.14 18.62
CA ALA A 91 9.44 -8.58 18.56
C ALA A 91 9.10 -9.20 17.19
N GLY A 92 9.11 -8.39 16.11
CA GLY A 92 8.95 -8.84 14.74
C GLY A 92 10.31 -9.05 14.06
N ASP A 93 10.35 -9.95 13.07
CA ASP A 93 11.47 -10.12 12.15
C ASP A 93 10.89 -10.13 10.73
N SER A 94 10.44 -8.94 10.30
CA SER A 94 9.59 -8.80 9.11
C SER A 94 10.44 -8.50 7.87
N TYR A 95 10.46 -9.45 6.94
CA TYR A 95 11.07 -9.31 5.61
C TYR A 95 10.40 -10.21 4.58
N ASN A 96 10.66 -10.02 3.28
CA ASN A 96 10.04 -10.78 2.19
C ASN A 96 8.51 -10.78 2.29
N ILE A 97 7.89 -9.61 2.27
CA ILE A 97 6.45 -9.47 2.42
C ILE A 97 5.88 -8.82 1.17
N VAL A 98 4.82 -9.41 0.64
CA VAL A 98 4.07 -8.89 -0.51
C VAL A 98 2.61 -8.63 -0.09
N LEU A 99 2.18 -7.40 -0.26
CA LEU A 99 0.79 -6.98 -0.19
C LEU A 99 0.33 -6.68 -1.62
N ASP A 100 -0.50 -7.54 -2.19
CA ASP A 100 -0.88 -7.46 -3.60
C ASP A 100 -2.40 -7.47 -3.77
N HIS A 101 -2.93 -6.57 -4.61
CA HIS A 101 -4.37 -6.41 -4.84
C HIS A 101 -5.20 -6.30 -3.55
N ILE A 102 -4.68 -5.61 -2.53
CA ILE A 102 -5.43 -5.36 -1.30
C ILE A 102 -6.13 -4.00 -1.34
N SER A 103 -7.16 -3.83 -0.50
CA SER A 103 -7.79 -2.54 -0.28
C SER A 103 -7.78 -2.22 1.20
N VAL A 104 -7.12 -1.13 1.57
CA VAL A 104 -7.06 -0.64 2.94
C VAL A 104 -7.67 0.76 3.02
N SER A 105 -8.54 0.95 4.01
CA SER A 105 -9.24 2.22 4.21
C SER A 105 -9.71 2.35 5.65
N TRP A 106 -9.98 3.59 6.06
CA TRP A 106 -10.65 3.90 7.32
C TRP A 106 -9.88 3.51 8.57
N ALA A 107 -8.55 3.48 8.49
CA ALA A 107 -7.69 3.42 9.66
C ALA A 107 -7.77 4.74 10.45
N GLU A 108 -7.57 4.67 11.76
CA GLU A 108 -7.46 5.86 12.62
C GLU A 108 -6.01 6.35 12.71
N ASP A 109 -5.04 5.45 12.49
CA ASP A 109 -3.62 5.77 12.31
C ASP A 109 -3.23 5.53 10.84
N GLU A 110 -2.30 4.66 10.49
CA GLU A 110 -1.96 4.39 9.11
C GLU A 110 -2.87 3.36 8.43
N ASN A 111 -3.19 3.59 7.15
CA ASN A 111 -3.74 2.51 6.34
C ASN A 111 -2.73 1.37 6.17
N ILE A 112 -1.44 1.69 6.00
CA ILE A 112 -0.34 0.72 6.06
C ILE A 112 0.83 1.34 6.84
N SER A 113 1.39 0.59 7.79
CA SER A 113 2.60 0.93 8.52
C SER A 113 3.69 -0.10 8.28
N ILE A 114 4.88 0.32 7.84
CA ILE A 114 6.10 -0.50 7.72
C ILE A 114 7.10 0.14 8.68
N TYR A 115 7.32 -0.43 9.87
CA TYR A 115 7.96 0.32 10.94
C TYR A 115 8.99 -0.48 11.73
N GLU A 116 10.12 0.18 12.05
CA GLU A 116 11.24 -0.33 12.87
C GLU A 116 11.99 -1.52 12.26
N GLY A 117 12.35 -1.38 10.98
CA GLY A 117 13.36 -2.23 10.35
C GLY A 117 12.90 -3.33 9.41
N PRO A 118 11.62 -3.42 8.99
CA PRO A 118 11.26 -4.37 7.94
C PRO A 118 12.03 -4.15 6.65
N SER A 119 12.26 -5.21 5.89
CA SER A 119 12.99 -5.11 4.63
C SER A 119 12.43 -6.03 3.54
N ASN A 120 12.72 -5.66 2.28
CA ASN A 120 12.25 -6.41 1.12
C ASN A 120 10.72 -6.55 1.09
N ILE A 121 10.05 -5.40 1.08
CA ILE A 121 8.59 -5.29 1.14
C ILE A 121 8.07 -4.80 -0.20
N THR A 122 7.03 -5.42 -0.71
CA THR A 122 6.31 -4.96 -1.90
C THR A 122 4.85 -4.65 -1.56
N VAL A 123 4.39 -3.47 -1.94
CA VAL A 123 2.97 -3.09 -1.95
C VAL A 123 2.57 -2.80 -3.39
N SER A 124 1.75 -3.65 -3.97
CA SER A 124 1.41 -3.59 -5.39
C SER A 124 -0.08 -3.70 -5.67
N TRP A 125 -0.50 -3.07 -6.75
CA TRP A 125 -1.86 -3.14 -7.28
C TRP A 125 -2.96 -2.94 -6.22
N SER A 126 -2.72 -2.09 -5.24
CA SER A 126 -3.57 -1.94 -4.07
C SER A 126 -4.26 -0.58 -4.04
N ILE A 127 -5.35 -0.47 -3.26
CA ILE A 127 -6.01 0.79 -2.95
C ILE A 127 -5.74 1.13 -1.49
N ILE A 128 -5.15 2.30 -1.26
CA ILE A 128 -4.78 2.84 0.05
C ILE A 128 -5.50 4.18 0.18
N SER A 129 -6.63 4.22 0.85
CA SER A 129 -7.51 5.38 0.77
C SER A 129 -8.25 5.70 2.05
N GLU A 130 -8.66 6.97 2.15
CA GLU A 130 -9.59 7.42 3.19
C GLU A 130 -9.17 7.05 4.62
N GLY A 131 -7.89 7.25 4.99
CA GLY A 131 -7.52 7.31 6.39
C GLY A 131 -8.41 8.33 7.10
N LEU A 132 -8.92 8.04 8.31
CA LEU A 132 -9.86 8.89 9.01
C LEU A 132 -9.17 10.12 9.59
N ASN A 133 -9.65 11.32 9.28
CA ASN A 133 -8.97 12.56 9.68
C ASN A 133 -9.29 12.94 11.13
N LYS A 134 -10.53 13.29 11.43
CA LYS A 134 -10.97 13.62 12.81
C LYS A 134 -11.55 12.38 13.47
N SER A 135 -10.69 11.41 13.75
CA SER A 135 -11.04 10.18 14.43
C SER A 135 -10.80 10.27 15.94
N ARG A 136 -10.68 9.13 16.60
CA ARG A 136 -10.32 9.03 18.02
C ARG A 136 -8.82 8.99 18.25
N HIS A 137 -8.01 9.22 17.22
CA HIS A 137 -6.55 9.20 17.33
C HIS A 137 -6.05 10.25 18.33
N GLN A 138 -5.11 9.88 19.20
CA GLN A 138 -4.67 10.71 20.33
C GLN A 138 -3.88 11.95 19.87
N GLU A 139 -3.24 11.91 18.72
CA GLU A 139 -2.48 13.03 18.15
C GLU A 139 -3.37 14.04 17.40
N GLY A 140 -4.69 13.81 17.35
CA GLY A 140 -5.65 14.69 16.69
C GLY A 140 -5.93 14.35 15.24
N GLU A 141 -6.00 15.33 14.36
CA GLU A 141 -6.26 15.13 12.93
C GLU A 141 -5.14 14.30 12.28
N HIS A 142 -5.51 13.21 11.59
CA HIS A 142 -4.55 12.24 11.08
C HIS A 142 -4.77 11.94 9.59
N SER A 143 -5.52 10.94 9.20
CA SER A 143 -5.78 10.55 7.79
C SER A 143 -4.52 10.22 7.00
N THR A 144 -3.88 9.11 7.33
CA THR A 144 -2.59 8.75 6.72
C THR A 144 -2.69 7.54 5.80
N GLY A 145 -1.90 7.55 4.74
CA GLY A 145 -1.84 6.48 3.75
C GLY A 145 -0.86 5.36 4.14
N LEU A 146 0.38 5.48 3.72
CA LEU A 146 1.44 4.49 3.95
C LEU A 146 2.65 5.14 4.62
N LEU A 147 3.01 4.67 5.81
CA LEU A 147 4.26 5.00 6.49
C LEU A 147 5.34 3.97 6.17
N ILE A 148 6.48 4.42 5.67
CA ILE A 148 7.74 3.66 5.60
C ILE A 148 8.64 4.27 6.66
N GLY A 149 8.60 3.67 7.84
CA GLY A 149 9.17 4.24 9.05
C GLY A 149 10.59 3.77 9.33
N ASP A 150 10.99 3.94 10.57
CA ASP A 150 12.37 3.83 11.02
C ASP A 150 13.07 2.55 10.61
N ARG A 151 14.20 2.67 9.87
CA ARG A 151 15.08 1.58 9.40
C ARG A 151 14.45 0.58 8.41
N ALA A 152 13.28 0.85 7.87
CA ALA A 152 12.77 0.04 6.77
C ALA A 152 13.67 0.20 5.53
N ASP A 153 13.89 -0.86 4.77
CA ASP A 153 14.75 -0.85 3.57
C ASP A 153 14.20 -1.74 2.45
N LYS A 154 14.59 -1.45 1.22
CA LYS A 154 14.19 -2.20 0.02
C LYS A 154 12.67 -2.33 -0.10
N VAL A 155 11.99 -1.19 -0.06
CA VAL A 155 10.54 -1.13 -0.19
C VAL A 155 10.15 -0.76 -1.62
N SER A 156 9.28 -1.55 -2.24
CA SER A 156 8.71 -1.29 -3.56
C SER A 156 7.23 -1.00 -3.45
N VAL A 157 6.80 0.16 -3.97
CA VAL A 157 5.41 0.64 -3.94
C VAL A 157 4.99 0.94 -5.36
N HIS A 158 4.22 0.04 -6.00
CA HIS A 158 3.95 0.20 -7.43
C HIS A 158 2.51 -0.17 -7.83
N HIS A 159 2.00 0.53 -8.82
CA HIS A 159 0.66 0.31 -9.39
C HIS A 159 -0.47 0.45 -8.36
N ASN A 160 -0.29 1.27 -7.34
CA ASN A 160 -1.29 1.49 -6.31
C ASN A 160 -2.11 2.75 -6.58
N ILE A 161 -3.28 2.80 -5.97
CA ILE A 161 -4.08 4.02 -5.81
C ILE A 161 -3.87 4.52 -4.37
N PHE A 162 -3.44 5.76 -4.22
CA PHE A 162 -3.55 6.53 -3.00
C PHE A 162 -4.62 7.59 -3.20
N ALA A 163 -5.66 7.62 -2.38
CA ALA A 163 -6.76 8.56 -2.57
C ALA A 163 -7.37 9.04 -1.26
N HIS A 164 -7.60 10.34 -1.17
CA HIS A 164 -8.30 10.98 -0.04
C HIS A 164 -7.62 10.76 1.32
N ASN A 165 -6.29 10.67 1.36
CA ASN A 165 -5.51 10.71 2.59
C ASN A 165 -4.91 12.11 2.75
N GLU A 166 -4.88 12.65 3.97
CA GLU A 166 -4.31 13.97 4.26
C GLU A 166 -2.82 14.00 3.93
N GLN A 167 -2.10 12.93 4.29
CA GLN A 167 -0.67 12.83 4.13
C GLN A 167 -0.19 11.37 3.98
N ARG A 168 1.11 11.17 3.78
CA ARG A 168 1.79 9.87 3.70
C ARG A 168 1.31 9.01 2.51
N ASN A 169 1.53 9.50 1.28
CA ASN A 169 1.09 8.80 0.07
C ASN A 169 2.23 8.37 -0.90
N PRO A 170 3.31 7.68 -0.45
CA PRO A 170 3.71 7.35 0.91
C PRO A 170 4.56 8.43 1.60
N MET A 171 4.77 8.29 2.92
CA MET A 171 5.83 8.93 3.67
C MET A 171 7.01 7.99 3.84
N ASN A 172 8.22 8.47 3.60
CA ASN A 172 9.45 7.80 4.00
C ASN A 172 10.13 8.59 5.11
N LYS A 173 10.33 7.96 6.26
CA LYS A 173 10.89 8.60 7.46
C LYS A 173 12.33 8.20 7.74
N ASN A 174 13.02 7.45 6.88
CA ASN A 174 14.10 6.70 7.44
C ASN A 174 15.39 6.54 6.66
N GLY A 175 15.42 6.75 5.40
CA GLY A 175 16.53 6.28 4.59
C GLY A 175 16.30 4.87 4.03
N GLY A 176 17.31 4.32 3.33
CA GLY A 176 17.19 3.05 2.62
C GLY A 176 16.75 3.20 1.17
N THR A 177 16.49 2.08 0.50
CA THR A 177 16.14 2.04 -0.92
C THR A 177 14.63 1.95 -1.10
N LEU A 178 14.08 2.82 -1.95
CA LEU A 178 12.65 2.91 -2.20
C LEU A 178 12.36 3.01 -3.70
N ASP A 179 11.44 2.19 -4.20
CA ASP A 179 10.95 2.27 -5.59
C ASP A 179 9.46 2.63 -5.61
N ILE A 180 9.14 3.85 -6.05
CA ILE A 180 7.77 4.38 -6.15
C ILE A 180 7.43 4.48 -7.63
N ARG A 181 6.61 3.55 -8.16
CA ARG A 181 6.47 3.37 -9.59
C ARG A 181 5.03 3.15 -10.04
N ASN A 182 4.61 3.89 -11.06
CA ASN A 182 3.30 3.72 -11.70
C ASN A 182 2.10 3.81 -10.75
N ASN A 183 2.20 4.57 -9.65
CA ASN A 183 1.08 4.80 -8.76
C ASN A 183 0.20 5.96 -9.23
N VAL A 184 -1.05 5.94 -8.82
CA VAL A 184 -2.01 7.06 -8.96
C VAL A 184 -2.23 7.66 -7.58
N ILE A 185 -1.78 8.89 -7.38
CA ILE A 185 -1.92 9.64 -6.12
C ILE A 185 -2.93 10.76 -6.37
N TYR A 186 -4.07 10.70 -5.69
CA TYR A 186 -5.20 11.57 -5.90
C TYR A 186 -5.70 12.22 -4.63
N ASN A 187 -6.00 13.53 -4.71
CA ASN A 187 -6.71 14.29 -3.69
C ASN A 187 -6.11 14.13 -2.28
N TRP A 188 -4.78 14.23 -2.18
CA TRP A 188 -4.09 14.34 -0.90
C TRP A 188 -4.38 15.71 -0.26
N GLY A 189 -4.25 15.82 1.06
CA GLY A 189 -4.39 17.10 1.75
C GLY A 189 -3.10 17.92 1.67
N ASN A 190 -2.19 17.73 2.60
CA ASN A 190 -0.93 18.47 2.68
C ASN A 190 0.20 17.81 1.87
N ASP A 191 0.33 16.47 1.92
CA ASP A 191 1.48 15.79 1.34
C ASP A 191 1.07 14.66 0.40
N ALA A 192 1.60 14.67 -0.83
CA ALA A 192 1.63 13.49 -1.67
C ALA A 192 2.77 12.57 -1.19
N LEU A 193 3.99 12.68 -1.75
CA LEU A 193 5.17 11.98 -1.23
C LEU A 193 5.85 12.85 -0.18
N PHE A 194 6.21 12.24 0.96
CA PHE A 194 6.89 12.94 2.02
C PHE A 194 8.19 12.21 2.43
N PHE A 195 9.28 12.94 2.52
CA PHE A 195 10.60 12.42 2.90
C PHE A 195 11.16 13.18 4.10
N TYR A 196 11.51 12.42 5.14
CA TYR A 196 12.18 12.94 6.32
C TYR A 196 13.25 11.95 6.79
N ASP A 197 14.48 12.17 6.37
CA ASP A 197 15.59 11.24 6.60
C ASP A 197 16.17 11.36 8.01
N VAL A 198 15.56 10.69 8.96
CA VAL A 198 15.92 10.74 10.39
C VAL A 198 17.24 10.05 10.69
N PHE A 199 17.54 8.94 10.04
CA PHE A 199 18.68 8.08 10.36
C PHE A 199 19.77 8.07 9.29
N SER A 200 19.41 8.03 8.03
CA SER A 200 20.32 7.94 6.89
C SER A 200 19.67 8.47 5.61
N ASN A 201 20.42 8.51 4.51
CA ASN A 201 19.90 8.92 3.22
C ASN A 201 18.90 7.91 2.67
N THR A 202 17.82 8.42 2.08
CA THR A 202 16.93 7.66 1.20
C THR A 202 17.46 7.69 -0.23
N PHE A 203 17.35 6.56 -0.91
CA PHE A 203 17.66 6.38 -2.34
C PHE A 203 16.40 5.95 -3.07
N ALA A 204 15.66 6.92 -3.64
CA ALA A 204 14.33 6.65 -4.20
C ALA A 204 14.29 6.78 -5.72
N ASN A 205 13.69 5.80 -6.39
CA ASN A 205 13.19 5.93 -7.75
C ASN A 205 11.74 6.40 -7.69
N ILE A 206 11.41 7.48 -8.38
CA ILE A 206 10.05 8.03 -8.52
C ILE A 206 9.72 8.06 -10.00
N VAL A 207 9.07 7.00 -10.51
CA VAL A 207 8.97 6.74 -11.95
C VAL A 207 7.55 6.47 -12.39
N GLY A 208 7.10 7.21 -13.42
CA GLY A 208 5.83 6.95 -14.09
C GLY A 208 4.58 7.09 -13.24
N ASN A 209 4.63 7.82 -12.11
CA ASN A 209 3.47 8.05 -11.26
C ASN A 209 2.59 9.18 -11.80
N THR A 210 1.33 9.18 -11.40
CA THR A 210 0.36 10.23 -11.75
C THR A 210 -0.12 10.94 -10.48
N PHE A 211 0.16 12.26 -10.38
CA PHE A 211 -0.22 13.11 -9.26
C PHE A 211 -1.39 14.02 -9.63
N ILE A 212 -2.53 13.83 -9.02
CA ILE A 212 -3.77 14.53 -9.36
C ILE A 212 -4.30 15.26 -8.13
N ALA A 213 -4.21 16.59 -8.14
CA ALA A 213 -4.85 17.41 -7.13
C ALA A 213 -6.38 17.25 -7.16
N GLY A 214 -7.01 17.24 -6.00
CA GLY A 214 -8.46 17.16 -5.85
C GLY A 214 -9.00 18.28 -4.95
N LEU A 215 -10.24 18.09 -4.49
CA LEU A 215 -10.95 19.13 -3.70
C LEU A 215 -10.34 19.36 -2.33
N SER A 216 -9.69 18.36 -1.74
CA SER A 216 -9.01 18.48 -0.43
C SER A 216 -7.53 18.87 -0.54
N THR A 217 -6.96 18.86 -1.75
CA THR A 217 -5.54 19.13 -1.93
C THR A 217 -5.21 20.59 -1.62
N ASN A 218 -4.27 20.80 -0.69
CA ASN A 218 -3.76 22.12 -0.40
C ASN A 218 -3.14 22.74 -1.68
N PRO A 219 -3.58 23.94 -2.10
CA PRO A 219 -3.07 24.60 -3.32
C PRO A 219 -1.56 24.77 -3.36
N ASP A 220 -0.91 24.93 -2.21
CA ASP A 220 0.52 25.17 -2.10
C ASP A 220 1.34 23.88 -1.98
N SER A 221 0.69 22.71 -1.76
CA SER A 221 1.39 21.43 -1.64
C SER A 221 2.08 21.02 -2.93
N LYS A 222 3.17 20.28 -2.83
CA LYS A 222 3.95 19.75 -3.94
C LYS A 222 3.77 18.22 -4.05
N ALA A 223 4.18 17.66 -5.17
CA ALA A 223 4.16 16.21 -5.35
C ALA A 223 5.18 15.49 -4.44
N VAL A 224 6.31 16.12 -4.20
CA VAL A 224 7.34 15.61 -3.26
C VAL A 224 7.64 16.70 -2.24
N TRP A 225 7.54 16.35 -0.96
CA TRP A 225 7.95 17.22 0.15
C TRP A 225 9.13 16.60 0.88
N VAL A 226 10.18 17.42 1.05
CA VAL A 226 11.40 17.04 1.79
C VAL A 226 11.49 17.89 3.03
N GLN A 227 11.39 17.26 4.20
CA GLN A 227 11.61 17.93 5.48
C GLN A 227 13.06 17.76 5.91
N VAL A 228 13.77 18.86 6.13
CA VAL A 228 15.19 18.87 6.52
C VAL A 228 15.42 19.12 8.01
N ARG A 229 14.37 19.46 8.76
CA ARG A 229 14.40 19.66 10.23
C ARG A 229 13.13 19.16 10.87
N ASP A 230 13.23 18.63 12.09
CA ASP A 230 12.06 18.27 12.89
C ASP A 230 11.41 19.50 13.57
N VAL A 231 10.29 19.27 14.26
CA VAL A 231 9.55 20.30 15.01
C VAL A 231 10.35 20.92 16.16
N ASN A 232 11.48 20.30 16.56
CA ASN A 232 12.40 20.81 17.58
C ASN A 232 13.65 21.45 16.96
N ASP A 233 13.60 21.79 15.67
CA ASP A 233 14.69 22.38 14.88
C ASP A 233 15.96 21.49 14.78
N LYS A 234 15.82 20.17 15.01
CA LYS A 234 16.92 19.24 14.82
C LYS A 234 17.04 18.89 13.33
N PRO A 235 18.25 18.99 12.75
CA PRO A 235 18.44 18.65 11.35
C PRO A 235 18.22 17.14 11.12
N SER A 236 17.67 16.78 9.95
CA SER A 236 17.70 15.41 9.47
C SER A 236 19.15 14.91 9.39
N ARG A 237 19.37 13.61 9.62
CA ARG A 237 20.70 13.01 9.56
C ARG A 237 21.12 12.62 8.15
N GLY A 238 20.15 12.59 7.23
CA GLY A 238 20.36 12.29 5.83
C GLY A 238 19.61 13.26 4.93
N LEU A 239 19.90 13.19 3.65
CA LEU A 239 19.17 13.90 2.60
C LEU A 239 18.79 12.87 1.51
N PRO A 240 17.55 12.85 1.07
CA PRO A 240 17.14 11.92 0.04
C PRO A 240 17.84 12.19 -1.28
N LYS A 241 18.00 11.14 -2.07
CA LYS A 241 18.48 11.18 -3.45
C LYS A 241 17.39 10.57 -4.34
N PHE A 242 17.03 11.27 -5.38
CA PHE A 242 15.94 10.90 -6.27
C PHE A 242 16.41 10.65 -7.69
N PHE A 243 16.05 9.51 -8.25
CA PHE A 243 15.91 9.35 -9.69
C PHE A 243 14.44 9.59 -10.04
N ILE A 244 14.15 10.57 -10.88
CA ILE A 244 12.80 10.98 -11.23
C ILE A 244 12.64 10.93 -12.73
N GLU A 245 11.64 10.16 -13.22
CA GLU A 245 11.42 9.98 -14.65
C GLU A 245 9.95 9.73 -14.99
N GLY A 246 9.43 10.38 -16.00
CA GLY A 246 8.15 10.05 -16.64
C GLY A 246 6.90 10.21 -15.78
N ASN A 247 6.96 10.97 -14.68
CA ASN A 247 5.79 11.25 -13.85
C ASN A 247 4.90 12.29 -14.53
N SER A 248 3.60 12.28 -14.19
CA SER A 248 2.61 13.20 -14.75
C SER A 248 1.76 13.86 -13.66
N GLY A 249 1.12 14.98 -14.00
CA GLY A 249 0.18 15.67 -13.14
C GLY A 249 0.75 16.96 -12.55
N ARG A 250 0.88 17.06 -11.22
CA ARG A 250 1.28 18.31 -10.56
C ARG A 250 2.78 18.55 -10.65
N GLY A 251 3.21 19.30 -11.66
CA GLY A 251 4.59 19.64 -11.96
C GLY A 251 5.08 18.94 -13.23
N ASP A 252 5.85 19.65 -14.02
CA ASP A 252 6.54 19.16 -15.18
C ASP A 252 8.03 19.11 -14.86
N MET A 253 8.58 17.91 -14.76
CA MET A 253 9.97 17.70 -14.34
C MET A 253 10.98 17.96 -15.45
N ASP A 254 10.52 18.16 -16.68
CA ASP A 254 11.40 18.38 -17.82
C ASP A 254 11.91 19.82 -17.90
N THR A 255 11.40 20.71 -17.05
CA THR A 255 11.80 22.11 -16.94
C THR A 255 12.27 22.50 -15.55
N ASP A 256 13.13 23.50 -15.46
CA ASP A 256 13.60 24.04 -14.17
C ASP A 256 12.43 24.57 -13.31
N GLU A 257 11.46 25.20 -13.96
CA GLU A 257 10.24 25.66 -13.29
C GLU A 257 9.40 24.48 -12.80
N GLY A 258 9.35 23.39 -13.59
CA GLY A 258 8.67 22.17 -13.20
C GLY A 258 9.29 21.48 -12.00
N ILE A 259 10.61 21.44 -11.89
CA ILE A 259 11.32 20.88 -10.72
C ILE A 259 10.91 21.61 -9.44
N VAL A 260 10.85 22.93 -9.44
CA VAL A 260 10.42 23.73 -8.26
C VAL A 260 8.94 23.49 -7.92
N LYS A 261 8.11 23.26 -8.93
CA LYS A 261 6.70 22.91 -8.72
C LYS A 261 6.51 21.48 -8.20
N PHE A 262 7.47 20.58 -8.46
CA PHE A 262 7.38 19.19 -8.07
C PHE A 262 7.92 18.92 -6.66
N ILE A 263 9.05 19.53 -6.30
CA ILE A 263 9.72 19.31 -5.00
C ILE A 263 9.61 20.55 -4.13
N ALA A 264 9.11 20.40 -2.90
CA ALA A 264 9.25 21.39 -1.82
C ALA A 264 10.29 20.93 -0.81
N ILE A 265 11.05 21.88 -0.27
CA ILE A 265 12.03 21.65 0.79
C ILE A 265 11.62 22.53 1.97
N ASP A 266 11.37 21.94 3.12
CA ASP A 266 10.87 22.68 4.28
C ASP A 266 11.66 22.34 5.56
N PRO A 267 12.12 23.32 6.31
CA PRO A 267 12.31 24.72 5.87
C PRO A 267 13.43 24.83 4.83
N ASP A 268 13.36 25.87 3.99
CA ASP A 268 14.48 26.22 3.10
C ASP A 268 15.77 26.33 3.93
N PRO A 269 16.84 25.62 3.60
CA PRO A 269 18.09 25.72 4.35
C PRO A 269 18.61 27.16 4.39
N SER A 270 19.10 27.60 5.55
CA SER A 270 19.52 29.00 5.77
C SER A 270 20.55 29.50 4.75
N PHE A 271 21.40 28.62 4.23
CA PHE A 271 22.43 28.99 3.24
C PHE A 271 21.87 29.27 1.84
N ILE A 272 20.62 28.90 1.54
CA ILE A 272 19.94 29.25 0.28
C ILE A 272 18.88 30.35 0.45
N GLN A 273 18.66 30.81 1.69
CA GLN A 273 17.78 31.96 1.95
C GLN A 273 18.40 33.18 1.31
N GLY A 274 17.61 33.91 0.52
CA GLY A 274 18.08 35.07 -0.24
C GLY A 274 18.70 34.77 -1.60
N SER A 275 18.89 33.48 -1.95
CA SER A 275 19.33 33.09 -3.29
C SER A 275 18.22 33.33 -4.32
N THR A 276 18.64 33.54 -5.56
CA THR A 276 17.71 33.60 -6.71
C THR A 276 17.01 32.27 -6.92
N LEU A 277 15.88 32.28 -7.63
CA LEU A 277 15.18 31.05 -8.01
C LEU A 277 16.10 30.09 -8.77
N HIS A 278 16.91 30.58 -9.68
CA HIS A 278 17.86 29.76 -10.45
C HIS A 278 18.88 29.07 -9.52
N GLU A 279 19.47 29.78 -8.59
CA GLU A 279 20.42 29.20 -7.62
C GLU A 279 19.79 28.14 -6.74
N LYS A 280 18.56 28.33 -6.30
CA LYS A 280 17.80 27.32 -5.54
C LYS A 280 17.54 26.06 -6.37
N ILE A 281 17.16 26.20 -7.63
CA ILE A 281 16.95 25.09 -8.58
C ILE A 281 18.24 24.29 -8.74
N GLU A 282 19.34 24.96 -9.07
CA GLU A 282 20.62 24.29 -9.32
C GLU A 282 21.15 23.62 -8.04
N TRP A 283 20.90 24.21 -6.89
CA TRP A 283 21.22 23.56 -5.62
C TRP A 283 20.35 22.31 -5.39
N ALA A 284 19.04 22.38 -5.60
CA ALA A 284 18.13 21.25 -5.43
C ALA A 284 18.49 20.10 -6.36
N LYS A 285 18.76 20.39 -7.65
CA LYS A 285 19.22 19.41 -8.64
C LYS A 285 20.47 18.68 -8.15
N ARG A 286 21.51 19.44 -7.79
CA ARG A 286 22.80 18.87 -7.35
C ARG A 286 22.67 18.10 -6.04
N THR A 287 21.77 18.54 -5.15
CA THR A 287 21.61 17.96 -3.82
C THR A 287 20.75 16.71 -3.84
N TYR A 288 19.65 16.70 -4.58
CA TYR A 288 18.64 15.65 -4.50
C TYR A 288 18.56 14.76 -5.74
N LEU A 289 18.89 15.25 -6.94
CA LEU A 289 18.66 14.50 -8.16
C LEU A 289 19.89 13.69 -8.59
N VAL A 290 19.63 12.51 -9.13
CA VAL A 290 20.64 11.65 -9.78
C VAL A 290 20.19 11.31 -11.19
N SER A 291 21.16 11.03 -12.08
CA SER A 291 20.92 10.77 -13.50
C SER A 291 20.68 9.30 -13.84
N LYS A 292 20.82 8.40 -12.88
CA LYS A 292 20.61 6.96 -13.07
C LYS A 292 19.76 6.39 -11.96
N PRO A 293 18.88 5.44 -12.25
CA PRO A 293 18.07 4.80 -11.23
C PRO A 293 18.94 4.01 -10.24
N PHE A 294 18.48 3.96 -9.02
CA PHE A 294 19.02 3.05 -8.00
C PHE A 294 18.60 1.62 -8.33
N GLU A 295 19.43 0.67 -7.94
CA GLU A 295 19.15 -0.76 -8.14
C GLU A 295 17.99 -1.21 -7.24
N THR A 296 16.95 -1.73 -7.86
CA THR A 296 15.74 -2.25 -7.21
C THR A 296 15.25 -3.49 -7.97
N PRO A 297 14.43 -4.36 -7.38
CA PRO A 297 13.78 -5.44 -8.10
C PRO A 297 13.06 -4.91 -9.35
N LYS A 298 13.09 -5.69 -10.43
CA LYS A 298 12.49 -5.29 -11.70
C LYS A 298 10.97 -5.25 -11.58
N VAL A 299 10.39 -4.11 -11.91
CA VAL A 299 8.93 -3.92 -12.04
C VAL A 299 8.62 -3.62 -13.50
N THR A 300 7.60 -4.29 -14.05
CA THR A 300 7.08 -3.97 -15.39
C THR A 300 6.55 -2.54 -15.38
N THR A 301 7.26 -1.63 -16.04
CA THR A 301 6.98 -0.20 -15.99
C THR A 301 6.26 0.25 -17.26
N GLN A 302 5.17 1.01 -17.10
CA GLN A 302 4.47 1.69 -18.17
C GLN A 302 4.75 3.19 -18.12
N ASN A 303 4.46 3.91 -19.21
CA ASN A 303 4.32 5.36 -19.12
C ASN A 303 3.14 5.72 -18.21
N ALA A 304 3.17 6.91 -17.60
CA ALA A 304 2.18 7.32 -16.59
C ALA A 304 0.73 7.23 -17.10
N ALA A 305 0.46 7.59 -18.35
CA ALA A 305 -0.90 7.54 -18.91
C ALA A 305 -1.43 6.10 -19.04
N SER A 306 -0.59 5.17 -19.52
CA SER A 306 -0.95 3.75 -19.62
C SER A 306 -1.08 3.11 -18.24
N ALA A 307 -0.19 3.47 -17.29
CA ALA A 307 -0.27 3.03 -15.91
C ALA A 307 -1.57 3.49 -15.24
N TYR A 308 -1.94 4.76 -15.42
CA TYR A 308 -3.18 5.33 -14.88
C TYR A 308 -4.41 4.47 -15.21
N GLU A 309 -4.62 4.14 -16.49
CA GLU A 309 -5.79 3.35 -16.89
C GLU A 309 -5.75 1.91 -16.34
N LYS A 310 -4.57 1.27 -16.35
CA LYS A 310 -4.42 -0.07 -15.79
C LYS A 310 -4.67 -0.10 -14.27
N VAL A 311 -4.09 0.84 -13.54
CA VAL A 311 -4.23 0.94 -12.09
C VAL A 311 -5.69 1.18 -11.70
N LEU A 312 -6.40 2.09 -12.37
CA LEU A 312 -7.83 2.29 -12.10
C LEU A 312 -8.67 1.06 -12.43
N GLY A 313 -8.26 0.27 -13.41
CA GLY A 313 -8.95 -0.96 -13.79
C GLY A 313 -8.71 -2.12 -12.82
N GLN A 314 -7.52 -2.27 -12.28
CA GLN A 314 -7.05 -3.50 -11.63
C GLN A 314 -6.75 -3.35 -10.14
N ALA A 315 -6.30 -2.20 -9.65
CA ALA A 315 -5.90 -2.02 -8.26
C ALA A 315 -7.02 -2.30 -7.25
N GLY A 316 -6.61 -2.73 -6.05
CA GLY A 316 -7.49 -3.11 -4.96
C GLY A 316 -7.93 -4.56 -5.00
N ALA A 317 -8.68 -4.98 -4.00
CA ALA A 317 -9.30 -6.30 -3.93
C ALA A 317 -10.42 -6.42 -4.97
N SER A 318 -10.00 -6.46 -6.25
CA SER A 318 -10.89 -6.51 -7.40
C SER A 318 -11.42 -7.92 -7.67
N LYS A 319 -10.82 -8.91 -7.04
CA LYS A 319 -11.22 -10.32 -7.12
C LYS A 319 -11.68 -10.82 -5.73
N PRO A 320 -12.69 -11.71 -5.70
CA PRO A 320 -13.54 -12.13 -6.82
C PRO A 320 -14.37 -10.98 -7.43
N LYS A 321 -14.55 -9.87 -6.68
CA LYS A 321 -15.34 -8.72 -7.13
C LYS A 321 -14.91 -7.44 -6.41
N ARG A 322 -14.73 -6.35 -7.18
CA ARG A 322 -14.54 -5.02 -6.60
C ARG A 322 -15.83 -4.56 -5.89
N ASP A 323 -15.71 -4.10 -4.66
CA ASP A 323 -16.88 -3.65 -3.88
C ASP A 323 -17.29 -2.20 -4.20
N ALA A 324 -18.36 -1.75 -3.55
CA ALA A 324 -18.89 -0.41 -3.77
C ALA A 324 -17.96 0.71 -3.27
N VAL A 325 -17.15 0.46 -2.22
CA VAL A 325 -16.19 1.46 -1.70
C VAL A 325 -15.09 1.68 -2.72
N ASP A 326 -14.43 0.62 -3.16
CA ASP A 326 -13.35 0.71 -4.15
C ASP A 326 -13.86 1.24 -5.51
N THR A 327 -15.09 0.87 -5.89
CA THR A 327 -15.73 1.40 -7.10
C THR A 327 -15.96 2.90 -7.01
N ARG A 328 -16.38 3.40 -5.84
CA ARG A 328 -16.53 4.84 -5.58
C ARG A 328 -15.16 5.55 -5.63
N ILE A 329 -14.13 5.03 -4.98
CA ILE A 329 -12.79 5.62 -5.04
C ILE A 329 -12.29 5.77 -6.49
N VAL A 330 -12.43 4.73 -7.30
CA VAL A 330 -12.08 4.80 -8.74
C VAL A 330 -12.92 5.82 -9.48
N SER A 331 -14.23 5.91 -9.19
CA SER A 331 -15.11 6.91 -9.76
C SER A 331 -14.71 8.32 -9.36
N ASP A 332 -14.38 8.56 -8.09
CA ASP A 332 -13.94 9.85 -7.59
C ASP A 332 -12.69 10.35 -8.32
N ILE A 333 -11.73 9.45 -8.58
CA ILE A 333 -10.53 9.79 -9.37
C ILE A 333 -10.90 10.19 -10.79
N ARG A 334 -11.79 9.45 -11.45
CA ARG A 334 -12.22 9.73 -12.84
C ARG A 334 -13.01 11.03 -12.96
N THR A 335 -13.87 11.31 -11.99
CA THR A 335 -14.78 12.47 -11.99
C THR A 335 -14.22 13.67 -11.25
N ARG A 336 -13.05 13.55 -10.61
CA ARG A 336 -12.42 14.60 -9.80
C ARG A 336 -13.28 15.04 -8.60
N THR A 337 -13.90 14.06 -7.96
CA THR A 337 -14.80 14.24 -6.80
C THR A 337 -14.22 13.57 -5.55
N GLY A 338 -15.01 13.45 -4.51
CA GLY A 338 -14.60 12.88 -3.23
C GLY A 338 -13.81 13.85 -2.36
N ARG A 339 -13.54 13.44 -1.14
CA ARG A 339 -12.86 14.27 -0.12
C ARG A 339 -12.22 13.41 0.95
N ILE A 340 -11.34 14.00 1.75
CA ILE A 340 -10.88 13.46 3.02
C ILE A 340 -12.07 13.40 3.98
N ILE A 341 -12.18 12.32 4.77
CA ILE A 341 -13.33 12.04 5.63
C ILE A 341 -12.92 11.83 7.09
N ASP A 342 -13.88 12.04 8.00
CA ASP A 342 -13.70 11.82 9.44
C ASP A 342 -14.30 10.49 9.91
N SER A 343 -15.25 9.95 9.14
CA SER A 343 -15.88 8.66 9.45
C SER A 343 -16.39 7.96 8.19
N PRO A 344 -16.45 6.61 8.19
CA PRO A 344 -17.01 5.84 7.07
C PRO A 344 -18.44 6.22 6.70
N SER A 345 -19.24 6.65 7.67
CA SER A 345 -20.65 7.04 7.44
C SER A 345 -20.81 8.23 6.50
N GLN A 346 -19.81 9.10 6.39
CA GLN A 346 -19.82 10.26 5.46
C GLN A 346 -19.81 9.84 3.98
N VAL A 347 -19.46 8.57 3.71
CA VAL A 347 -19.34 7.99 2.36
C VAL A 347 -20.18 6.72 2.20
N GLY A 348 -21.19 6.52 3.04
CA GLY A 348 -22.12 5.39 2.98
C GLY A 348 -21.75 4.17 3.83
N GLY A 349 -20.59 4.16 4.47
CA GLY A 349 -20.16 3.11 5.39
C GLY A 349 -19.87 1.77 4.70
N TYR A 350 -19.93 0.69 5.50
CA TYR A 350 -19.70 -0.67 4.98
C TYR A 350 -20.84 -1.12 4.08
N PRO A 351 -20.55 -1.57 2.85
CA PRO A 351 -21.59 -2.13 1.99
C PRO A 351 -22.11 -3.46 2.54
N ARG A 352 -23.26 -3.88 2.05
CA ARG A 352 -23.75 -5.24 2.28
C ARG A 352 -23.00 -6.18 1.35
N TYR A 353 -22.34 -7.19 1.91
CA TYR A 353 -21.61 -8.20 1.16
C TYR A 353 -22.44 -9.46 0.98
N SER A 354 -22.40 -10.02 -0.23
CA SER A 354 -22.98 -11.34 -0.52
C SER A 354 -21.94 -12.43 -0.24
N GLY A 355 -22.33 -13.47 0.49
CA GLY A 355 -21.47 -14.61 0.76
C GLY A 355 -21.22 -15.52 -0.45
N GLY A 356 -22.07 -15.43 -1.50
CA GLY A 356 -21.92 -16.23 -2.71
C GLY A 356 -22.10 -17.73 -2.51
N VAL A 357 -21.79 -18.49 -3.58
CA VAL A 357 -21.77 -19.95 -3.58
C VAL A 357 -20.32 -20.41 -3.59
N VAL A 358 -19.98 -21.29 -2.66
CA VAL A 358 -18.63 -21.89 -2.59
C VAL A 358 -18.44 -22.85 -3.76
N PRO A 359 -17.37 -22.75 -4.55
CA PRO A 359 -17.01 -23.76 -5.54
C PRO A 359 -16.88 -25.15 -4.89
N ALA A 360 -17.24 -26.20 -5.61
CA ALA A 360 -16.99 -27.57 -5.17
C ALA A 360 -15.48 -27.80 -5.08
N ASP A 361 -15.05 -28.46 -4.03
CA ASP A 361 -13.69 -28.84 -3.71
C ASP A 361 -13.81 -30.15 -2.90
N SER A 362 -13.76 -31.28 -3.62
CA SER A 362 -14.19 -32.58 -3.11
C SER A 362 -13.18 -33.25 -2.19
N ASP A 363 -11.90 -32.97 -2.36
CA ASP A 363 -10.81 -33.51 -1.55
C ASP A 363 -10.25 -32.51 -0.52
N HIS A 364 -10.74 -31.27 -0.57
CA HIS A 364 -10.42 -30.20 0.37
C HIS A 364 -8.95 -29.73 0.36
N ASP A 365 -8.34 -29.71 -0.82
CA ASP A 365 -6.97 -29.22 -1.02
C ASP A 365 -6.91 -27.71 -1.29
N GLY A 366 -8.07 -27.05 -1.50
CA GLY A 366 -8.20 -25.62 -1.71
C GLY A 366 -8.34 -25.21 -3.18
N MET A 367 -8.26 -26.15 -4.11
CA MET A 367 -8.55 -25.95 -5.52
C MET A 367 -10.01 -26.31 -5.81
N SER A 368 -10.58 -25.80 -6.89
CA SER A 368 -11.93 -26.18 -7.26
C SER A 368 -11.94 -27.38 -8.19
N ASP A 369 -12.87 -28.34 -7.97
CA ASP A 369 -13.08 -29.50 -8.85
C ASP A 369 -13.15 -29.14 -10.35
N GLU A 370 -13.70 -27.96 -10.68
CA GLU A 370 -13.83 -27.49 -12.05
C GLU A 370 -12.47 -27.16 -12.65
N TRP A 371 -11.62 -26.44 -11.90
CA TRP A 371 -10.29 -26.06 -12.34
C TRP A 371 -9.39 -27.28 -12.47
N GLU A 372 -9.42 -28.19 -11.51
CA GLU A 372 -8.65 -29.43 -11.53
C GLU A 372 -8.99 -30.30 -12.75
N LYS A 373 -10.28 -30.54 -13.02
CA LYS A 373 -10.73 -31.26 -14.23
C LYS A 373 -10.26 -30.59 -15.51
N LYS A 374 -10.25 -29.26 -15.55
CA LYS A 374 -9.81 -28.46 -16.70
C LYS A 374 -8.31 -28.58 -16.94
N THR A 375 -7.51 -28.64 -15.88
CA THR A 375 -6.04 -28.73 -15.94
C THR A 375 -5.50 -30.14 -15.94
N GLY A 376 -6.36 -31.15 -15.76
CA GLY A 376 -5.99 -32.56 -15.80
C GLY A 376 -5.56 -33.12 -14.44
N LEU A 377 -5.88 -32.44 -13.37
CA LEU A 377 -5.71 -32.88 -11.99
C LEU A 377 -6.91 -33.77 -11.55
N ASN A 378 -6.79 -34.38 -10.39
CA ASN A 378 -7.81 -35.30 -9.88
C ASN A 378 -8.54 -34.71 -8.67
N PRO A 379 -9.83 -34.27 -8.78
CA PRO A 379 -10.62 -33.70 -7.70
C PRO A 379 -10.88 -34.60 -6.48
N SER A 380 -10.22 -35.72 -6.40
CA SER A 380 -10.32 -36.68 -5.29
C SER A 380 -8.92 -37.03 -4.75
N ASP A 381 -7.88 -36.33 -5.09
CA ASP A 381 -6.50 -36.54 -4.66
C ASP A 381 -5.86 -35.28 -4.12
N ALA A 382 -6.17 -34.90 -2.89
CA ALA A 382 -5.60 -33.71 -2.23
C ALA A 382 -4.05 -33.62 -2.22
N SER A 383 -3.37 -34.70 -2.61
CA SER A 383 -1.91 -34.71 -2.67
C SER A 383 -1.35 -34.05 -3.95
N ASP A 384 -2.19 -33.85 -4.96
CA ASP A 384 -1.72 -33.24 -6.21
C ASP A 384 -1.64 -31.69 -6.15
N GLY A 385 -2.33 -31.07 -5.21
CA GLY A 385 -2.24 -29.60 -4.98
C GLY A 385 -0.80 -29.11 -4.70
N ASN A 386 0.01 -29.94 -4.04
CA ASN A 386 1.41 -29.60 -3.74
C ASN A 386 2.41 -30.09 -4.81
N LYS A 387 1.93 -30.69 -5.91
CA LYS A 387 2.77 -31.09 -7.03
C LYS A 387 2.92 -29.93 -8.01
N ASP A 388 3.91 -30.03 -8.86
CA ASP A 388 4.21 -29.13 -9.96
C ASP A 388 3.98 -29.93 -11.26
N LEU A 389 2.83 -29.71 -11.92
CA LEU A 389 2.40 -30.52 -13.07
C LEU A 389 3.15 -30.15 -14.34
N ASP A 390 3.45 -28.88 -14.56
CA ASP A 390 4.08 -28.39 -15.78
C ASP A 390 5.60 -28.16 -15.64
N GLY A 391 6.14 -28.27 -14.42
CA GLY A 391 7.58 -28.22 -14.13
C GLY A 391 8.16 -26.82 -14.14
N ASP A 392 7.36 -25.78 -13.91
CA ASP A 392 7.81 -24.40 -13.92
C ASP A 392 8.32 -23.90 -12.56
N GLY A 393 8.15 -24.68 -11.50
CA GLY A 393 8.62 -24.39 -10.14
C GLY A 393 7.55 -23.90 -9.19
N TYR A 394 6.30 -23.75 -9.64
CA TYR A 394 5.16 -23.42 -8.80
C TYR A 394 4.29 -24.67 -8.53
N ALA A 395 3.71 -24.75 -7.34
CA ALA A 395 2.79 -25.83 -7.01
C ALA A 395 1.43 -25.60 -7.70
N ASN A 396 0.70 -26.68 -7.99
CA ASN A 396 -0.61 -26.59 -8.65
C ASN A 396 -1.59 -25.67 -7.92
N ILE A 397 -1.56 -25.66 -6.60
CA ILE A 397 -2.37 -24.71 -5.81
C ILE A 397 -1.97 -23.24 -6.07
N GLU A 398 -0.69 -22.94 -6.26
CA GLU A 398 -0.23 -21.60 -6.60
C GLU A 398 -0.69 -21.19 -7.99
N GLU A 399 -0.64 -22.11 -8.96
CA GLU A 399 -1.20 -21.93 -10.31
C GLU A 399 -2.72 -21.65 -10.25
N TYR A 400 -3.45 -22.41 -9.44
CA TYR A 400 -4.87 -22.15 -9.21
C TYR A 400 -5.11 -20.74 -8.68
N LEU A 401 -4.41 -20.35 -7.62
CA LEU A 401 -4.55 -19.02 -7.03
C LEU A 401 -4.24 -17.90 -8.03
N HIS A 402 -3.22 -18.11 -8.86
CA HIS A 402 -2.83 -17.16 -9.91
C HIS A 402 -3.92 -17.05 -10.99
N SER A 403 -4.56 -18.16 -11.34
CA SER A 403 -5.64 -18.19 -12.33
C SER A 403 -6.90 -17.40 -11.91
N LEU A 404 -7.03 -17.11 -10.62
CA LEU A 404 -8.14 -16.33 -10.06
C LEU A 404 -7.89 -14.80 -10.08
N LEU A 405 -6.67 -14.33 -10.28
CA LEU A 405 -6.29 -12.91 -10.37
C LEU A 405 -6.48 -12.39 -11.79
#